data_b74d4782ecb80d33efab8d2731eb3184
#
_entry.id   b74d4782ecb80d33efab8d2731eb3184
#
_cell.length_a   1.000
_cell.length_b   1.000
_cell.length_c   1.000
_cell.angle_alpha   90.00
_cell.angle_beta   90.00
_cell.angle_gamma   90.00
#
_symmetry.space_group_name_H-M   'P 1'
#
loop_
_entity.id
_entity.type
_entity.pdbx_description
1 polymer ?
#
loop_
_entity_poly.entity_id
_entity_poly.type
_entity_poly.pdbx_seq_one_letter_code
_entity_poly.pdbx_strand_id
1 'polypeptide(L)'
;MATVASIMADLKKKGTEKTRKIYARHGMATDNMFGVSVADLKVIAKKIKGQQALACQLYATGNLDAMYLAGMVADGSLMTPPELNAWAEGAANLQMIAEYTVPWVTVENPHARDLALQWMKSKKERVACAGWCTYAGLVATQPDDALDLTEIEGLLNTVVKGIGSAQNRVRHTMNGFVIAVGSYVQPLLKQAKAAARQIGAVSVDVGDTACKVPLATAYIEKIEAAGRVGQKRKTIRC
;
A
#
# COMPACT_ATOMS: atom_id res chain seq x y z
N MET A 1 21.77 11.70 -19.29
CA MET A 1 21.05 11.40 -18.03
C MET A 1 19.56 11.30 -18.33
N ALA A 2 18.82 10.45 -17.61
CA ALA A 2 17.37 10.39 -17.74
C ALA A 2 16.74 11.68 -17.21
N THR A 3 15.71 12.17 -17.90
CA THR A 3 14.94 13.36 -17.52
C THR A 3 13.47 12.97 -17.38
N VAL A 4 12.68 13.78 -16.69
CA VAL A 4 11.22 13.57 -16.60
C VAL A 4 10.62 13.43 -18.00
N ALA A 5 10.96 14.33 -18.93
CA ALA A 5 10.44 14.32 -20.29
C ALA A 5 10.77 13.00 -21.02
N SER A 6 12.03 12.51 -20.91
CA SER A 6 12.43 11.26 -21.56
C SER A 6 11.71 10.04 -20.98
N ILE A 7 11.53 9.99 -19.63
CA ILE A 7 10.81 8.90 -18.98
C ILE A 7 9.31 8.95 -19.31
N MET A 8 8.69 10.13 -19.31
CA MET A 8 7.28 10.27 -19.71
C MET A 8 7.05 9.83 -21.15
N ALA A 9 7.99 10.13 -22.07
CA ALA A 9 7.93 9.64 -23.45
C ALA A 9 8.03 8.10 -23.53
N ASP A 10 8.95 7.50 -22.74
CA ASP A 10 9.09 6.03 -22.66
C ASP A 10 7.82 5.38 -22.09
N LEU A 11 7.24 5.95 -21.02
CA LEU A 11 5.98 5.47 -20.44
C LEU A 11 4.84 5.55 -21.46
N LYS A 12 4.71 6.68 -22.17
CA LYS A 12 3.68 6.85 -23.21
C LYS A 12 3.82 5.82 -24.32
N LYS A 13 5.04 5.53 -24.77
CA LYS A 13 5.33 4.52 -25.80
C LYS A 13 4.96 3.11 -25.37
N LYS A 14 5.05 2.79 -24.07
CA LYS A 14 4.75 1.46 -23.49
C LYS A 14 3.32 1.33 -23.00
N GLY A 15 2.59 2.43 -22.91
CA GLY A 15 1.18 2.44 -22.50
C GLY A 15 0.29 1.71 -23.52
N THR A 16 -0.71 0.98 -23.01
CA THR A 16 -1.66 0.24 -23.83
C THR A 16 -3.09 0.46 -23.39
N GLU A 17 -4.00 0.51 -24.35
CA GLU A 17 -5.43 0.59 -24.05
C GLU A 17 -5.94 -0.64 -23.30
N LYS A 18 -5.35 -1.81 -23.54
CA LYS A 18 -5.66 -3.04 -22.79
C LYS A 18 -5.42 -2.84 -21.29
N THR A 19 -4.27 -2.29 -20.91
CA THR A 19 -3.94 -2.04 -19.49
C THR A 19 -4.84 -0.94 -18.90
N ARG A 20 -5.13 0.13 -19.65
CA ARG A 20 -6.07 1.18 -19.21
C ARG A 20 -7.45 0.59 -18.89
N LYS A 21 -7.99 -0.26 -19.76
CA LYS A 21 -9.27 -0.96 -19.53
C LYS A 21 -9.26 -1.84 -18.28
N ILE A 22 -8.14 -2.50 -17.98
CA ILE A 22 -8.00 -3.27 -16.73
C ILE A 22 -8.15 -2.35 -15.52
N TYR A 23 -7.43 -1.23 -15.49
CA TYR A 23 -7.52 -0.28 -14.38
C TYR A 23 -8.91 0.36 -14.25
N ALA A 24 -9.56 0.70 -15.37
CA ALA A 24 -10.92 1.22 -15.38
C ALA A 24 -11.92 0.25 -14.72
N ARG A 25 -11.81 -1.06 -14.98
CA ARG A 25 -12.65 -2.07 -14.31
C ARG A 25 -12.49 -2.11 -12.80
N HIS A 26 -11.31 -1.76 -12.29
CA HIS A 26 -11.06 -1.61 -10.85
C HIS A 26 -11.57 -0.27 -10.29
N GLY A 27 -12.33 0.49 -11.05
CA GLY A 27 -12.88 1.78 -10.63
C GLY A 27 -11.86 2.91 -10.55
N MET A 28 -10.68 2.74 -11.18
CA MET A 28 -9.67 3.80 -11.20
C MET A 28 -9.92 4.78 -12.34
N ALA A 29 -9.71 6.08 -12.06
CA ALA A 29 -9.68 7.10 -13.09
C ALA A 29 -8.49 6.86 -14.04
N THR A 30 -8.76 6.90 -15.36
CA THR A 30 -7.75 6.59 -16.38
C THR A 30 -7.34 7.80 -17.22
N ASP A 31 -7.80 9.00 -16.84
CA ASP A 31 -7.59 10.23 -17.61
C ASP A 31 -6.11 10.65 -17.61
N ASN A 32 -5.42 10.44 -16.49
CA ASN A 32 -4.00 10.76 -16.33
C ASN A 32 -3.14 9.51 -16.15
N MET A 33 -3.22 8.59 -17.12
CA MET A 33 -2.37 7.40 -17.20
C MET A 33 -2.16 6.98 -18.66
N PHE A 34 -1.04 6.34 -18.92
CA PHE A 34 -0.73 5.72 -20.22
C PHE A 34 -1.17 4.26 -20.27
N GLY A 35 -1.26 3.59 -19.15
CA GLY A 35 -1.58 2.17 -19.03
C GLY A 35 -0.36 1.28 -19.27
N VAL A 36 0.73 1.55 -18.58
CA VAL A 36 1.97 0.78 -18.64
C VAL A 36 1.86 -0.46 -17.74
N SER A 37 2.33 -1.60 -18.23
CA SER A 37 2.37 -2.81 -17.41
C SER A 37 3.41 -2.70 -16.29
N VAL A 38 3.15 -3.36 -15.14
CA VAL A 38 4.12 -3.39 -14.03
C VAL A 38 5.46 -4.00 -14.47
N ALA A 39 5.45 -4.96 -15.38
CA ALA A 39 6.67 -5.53 -15.95
C ALA A 39 7.51 -4.50 -16.71
N ASP A 40 6.87 -3.66 -17.52
CA ASP A 40 7.54 -2.57 -18.23
C ASP A 40 8.03 -1.48 -17.29
N LEU A 41 7.24 -1.13 -16.27
CA LEU A 41 7.68 -0.20 -15.21
C LEU A 41 8.95 -0.70 -14.50
N LYS A 42 9.04 -2.00 -14.19
CA LYS A 42 10.24 -2.61 -13.60
C LYS A 42 11.47 -2.49 -14.51
N VAL A 43 11.30 -2.58 -15.82
CA VAL A 43 12.40 -2.40 -16.80
C VAL A 43 12.89 -0.95 -16.76
N ILE A 44 11.99 0.02 -16.70
CA ILE A 44 12.35 1.44 -16.63
C ILE A 44 12.99 1.75 -15.27
N ALA A 45 12.43 1.25 -14.16
CA ALA A 45 12.95 1.45 -12.81
C ALA A 45 14.42 1.04 -12.67
N LYS A 46 14.81 -0.09 -13.29
CA LYS A 46 16.22 -0.54 -13.30
C LYS A 46 17.16 0.47 -13.93
N LYS A 47 16.73 1.20 -14.97
CA LYS A 47 17.54 2.19 -15.69
C LYS A 47 17.76 3.48 -14.90
N ILE A 48 16.83 3.79 -13.99
CA ILE A 48 16.85 5.04 -13.19
C ILE A 48 17.02 4.77 -11.69
N LYS A 49 17.50 3.59 -11.33
CA LYS A 49 17.77 3.22 -9.94
C LYS A 49 18.69 4.24 -9.26
N GLY A 50 18.32 4.65 -8.05
CA GLY A 50 19.09 5.61 -7.23
C GLY A 50 18.94 7.09 -7.64
N GLN A 51 18.09 7.40 -8.62
CA GLN A 51 17.84 8.79 -9.04
C GLN A 51 16.68 9.39 -8.21
N GLN A 52 16.93 9.68 -6.93
CA GLN A 52 15.92 10.18 -5.99
C GLN A 52 15.21 11.43 -6.49
N ALA A 53 15.94 12.46 -6.92
CA ALA A 53 15.35 13.70 -7.41
C ALA A 53 14.42 13.47 -8.62
N LEU A 54 14.82 12.59 -9.54
CA LEU A 54 14.00 12.22 -10.70
C LEU A 54 12.72 11.47 -10.25
N ALA A 55 12.82 10.58 -9.27
CA ALA A 55 11.66 9.86 -8.73
C ALA A 55 10.65 10.85 -8.11
N CYS A 56 11.10 11.81 -7.31
CA CYS A 56 10.23 12.84 -6.75
C CYS A 56 9.56 13.70 -7.84
N GLN A 57 10.31 14.08 -8.88
CA GLN A 57 9.77 14.82 -10.01
C GLN A 57 8.76 14.00 -10.83
N LEU A 58 8.98 12.70 -11.02
CA LEU A 58 8.03 11.80 -11.67
C LEU A 58 6.73 11.69 -10.87
N TYR A 59 6.81 11.59 -9.54
CA TYR A 59 5.63 11.59 -8.68
C TYR A 59 4.82 12.89 -8.84
N ALA A 60 5.50 14.03 -8.89
CA ALA A 60 4.88 15.34 -9.02
C ALA A 60 4.13 15.56 -10.36
N THR A 61 4.34 14.69 -11.37
CA THR A 61 3.58 14.77 -12.65
C THR A 61 2.09 14.44 -12.47
N GLY A 62 1.70 13.77 -11.38
CA GLY A 62 0.35 13.27 -11.17
C GLY A 62 -0.06 12.13 -12.11
N ASN A 63 0.77 11.74 -13.07
CA ASN A 63 0.47 10.61 -13.96
C ASN A 63 0.62 9.29 -13.20
N LEU A 64 -0.39 8.42 -13.22
CA LEU A 64 -0.43 7.20 -12.43
C LEU A 64 0.78 6.28 -12.68
N ASP A 65 1.15 6.06 -13.94
CA ASP A 65 2.28 5.19 -14.28
C ASP A 65 3.61 5.78 -13.78
N ALA A 66 3.78 7.11 -13.90
CA ALA A 66 4.97 7.83 -13.41
C ALA A 66 5.02 7.84 -11.87
N MET A 67 3.90 8.03 -11.19
CA MET A 67 3.82 7.96 -9.72
C MET A 67 4.14 6.54 -9.21
N TYR A 68 3.63 5.52 -9.86
CA TYR A 68 3.93 4.13 -9.50
C TYR A 68 5.42 3.81 -9.72
N LEU A 69 5.98 4.23 -10.87
CA LEU A 69 7.41 4.12 -11.16
C LEU A 69 8.25 4.86 -10.12
N ALA A 70 7.84 6.06 -9.71
CA ALA A 70 8.52 6.82 -8.66
C ALA A 70 8.63 6.01 -7.36
N GLY A 71 7.56 5.33 -6.94
CA GLY A 71 7.57 4.46 -5.76
C GLY A 71 8.46 3.22 -5.90
N MET A 72 8.76 2.78 -7.12
CA MET A 72 9.73 1.70 -7.33
C MET A 72 11.18 2.17 -7.19
N VAL A 73 11.46 3.47 -7.35
CA VAL A 73 12.81 4.05 -7.47
C VAL A 73 13.20 4.86 -6.26
N ALA A 74 12.28 5.64 -5.69
CA ALA A 74 12.55 6.52 -4.57
C ALA A 74 13.02 5.72 -3.34
N ASP A 75 13.98 6.26 -2.62
CA ASP A 75 14.43 5.80 -1.32
C ASP A 75 13.65 6.59 -0.24
N GLY A 76 12.79 5.89 0.49
CA GLY A 76 11.95 6.50 1.51
C GLY A 76 12.76 7.00 2.72
N SER A 77 13.94 6.43 2.98
CA SER A 77 14.80 6.86 4.08
C SER A 77 15.38 8.26 3.86
N LEU A 78 15.44 8.71 2.60
CA LEU A 78 15.91 10.05 2.21
C LEU A 78 14.80 11.11 2.17
N MET A 79 13.54 10.71 2.40
CA MET A 79 12.39 11.61 2.33
C MET A 79 12.07 12.21 3.70
N THR A 80 11.67 13.47 3.70
CA THR A 80 11.18 14.14 4.90
C THR A 80 9.70 13.82 5.16
N PRO A 81 9.20 13.93 6.43
CA PRO A 81 7.78 13.76 6.71
C PRO A 81 6.85 14.68 5.89
N PRO A 82 7.17 15.97 5.64
CA PRO A 82 6.38 16.80 4.72
C PRO A 82 6.27 16.26 3.30
N GLU A 83 7.37 15.71 2.74
CA GLU A 83 7.36 15.10 1.40
C GLU A 83 6.49 13.84 1.36
N LEU A 84 6.58 12.98 2.38
CA LEU A 84 5.73 11.78 2.50
C LEU A 84 4.26 12.16 2.68
N ASN A 85 3.95 13.20 3.47
CA ASN A 85 2.60 13.76 3.57
C ASN A 85 2.08 14.27 2.22
N ALA A 86 2.92 14.99 1.46
CA ALA A 86 2.57 15.46 0.13
C ALA A 86 2.29 14.30 -0.83
N TRP A 87 3.06 13.20 -0.73
CA TRP A 87 2.79 11.99 -1.52
C TRP A 87 1.48 11.33 -1.12
N ALA A 88 1.17 11.21 0.17
CA ALA A 88 -0.10 10.65 0.64
C ALA A 88 -1.30 11.48 0.17
N GLU A 89 -1.20 12.81 0.24
CA GLU A 89 -2.23 13.73 -0.24
C GLU A 89 -2.36 13.70 -1.77
N GLY A 90 -1.24 13.64 -2.49
CA GLY A 90 -1.19 13.58 -3.95
C GLY A 90 -1.76 12.28 -4.52
N ALA A 91 -1.87 11.22 -3.71
CA ALA A 91 -2.49 9.96 -4.10
C ALA A 91 -4.03 10.04 -4.21
N ALA A 92 -4.64 11.22 -4.05
CA ALA A 92 -6.08 11.46 -4.08
C ALA A 92 -6.77 10.71 -5.19
N ASN A 93 -7.67 10.00 -5.31
CA ASN A 93 -8.34 9.23 -6.39
C ASN A 93 -7.50 8.11 -7.04
N LEU A 94 -6.26 7.87 -6.61
CA LEU A 94 -5.37 6.87 -7.18
C LEU A 94 -5.12 5.73 -6.18
N GLN A 95 -6.01 4.74 -6.19
CA GLN A 95 -5.97 3.61 -5.26
C GLN A 95 -4.60 2.92 -5.22
N MET A 96 -4.01 2.58 -6.36
CA MET A 96 -2.72 1.91 -6.40
C MET A 96 -1.59 2.76 -5.81
N ILE A 97 -1.68 4.08 -5.94
CA ILE A 97 -0.68 4.97 -5.36
C ILE A 97 -0.82 5.01 -3.84
N ALA A 98 -2.05 5.14 -3.34
CA ALA A 98 -2.33 5.19 -1.91
C ALA A 98 -2.05 3.85 -1.18
N GLU A 99 -2.35 2.72 -1.82
CA GLU A 99 -2.26 1.41 -1.18
C GLU A 99 -0.91 0.70 -1.40
N TYR A 100 -0.11 1.14 -2.39
CA TYR A 100 1.19 0.53 -2.72
C TYR A 100 2.33 1.54 -2.73
N THR A 101 2.31 2.52 -3.65
CA THR A 101 3.43 3.45 -3.87
C THR A 101 3.82 4.21 -2.61
N VAL A 102 2.85 4.86 -1.95
CA VAL A 102 3.09 5.63 -0.71
C VAL A 102 3.56 4.73 0.43
N PRO A 103 2.91 3.60 0.74
CA PRO A 103 3.40 2.67 1.75
C PRO A 103 4.81 2.14 1.50
N TRP A 104 5.16 1.83 0.25
CA TRP A 104 6.49 1.30 -0.08
C TRP A 104 7.62 2.21 0.36
N VAL A 105 7.51 3.51 0.07
CA VAL A 105 8.54 4.47 0.45
C VAL A 105 8.45 4.84 1.93
N THR A 106 7.22 4.94 2.46
CA THR A 106 7.05 5.37 3.84
C THR A 106 7.57 4.34 4.85
N VAL A 107 7.41 3.03 4.59
CA VAL A 107 7.91 1.97 5.48
C VAL A 107 9.43 2.02 5.69
N GLU A 108 10.17 2.57 4.75
CA GLU A 108 11.63 2.74 4.84
C GLU A 108 12.05 3.96 5.69
N ASN A 109 11.09 4.82 6.04
CA ASN A 109 11.35 6.08 6.75
C ASN A 109 11.33 5.88 8.27
N PRO A 110 12.24 6.51 9.04
CA PRO A 110 12.21 6.43 10.50
C PRO A 110 10.94 6.98 11.14
N HIS A 111 10.20 7.85 10.45
CA HIS A 111 8.91 8.39 10.90
C HIS A 111 7.68 7.59 10.43
N ALA A 112 7.89 6.42 9.84
CA ALA A 112 6.83 5.63 9.20
C ALA A 112 5.65 5.31 10.15
N ARG A 113 5.95 4.95 11.41
CA ARG A 113 4.93 4.65 12.42
C ARG A 113 4.05 5.86 12.72
N ASP A 114 4.66 7.00 12.99
CA ASP A 114 3.92 8.20 13.36
C ASP A 114 3.07 8.73 12.21
N LEU A 115 3.62 8.71 10.98
CA LEU A 115 2.90 9.06 9.76
C LEU A 115 1.72 8.10 9.53
N ALA A 116 1.91 6.80 9.68
CA ALA A 116 0.84 5.83 9.50
C ALA A 116 -0.32 6.07 10.49
N LEU A 117 -0.01 6.27 11.78
CA LEU A 117 -1.00 6.57 12.82
C LEU A 117 -1.74 7.90 12.59
N GLN A 118 -1.04 8.92 12.08
CA GLN A 118 -1.63 10.19 11.67
C GLN A 118 -2.60 10.00 10.51
N TRP A 119 -2.15 9.30 9.45
CA TRP A 119 -2.94 9.10 8.23
C TRP A 119 -4.17 8.23 8.44
N MET A 120 -4.13 7.21 9.30
CA MET A 120 -5.30 6.40 9.66
C MET A 120 -6.49 7.21 10.17
N LYS A 121 -6.23 8.38 10.79
CA LYS A 121 -7.26 9.29 11.34
C LYS A 121 -7.83 10.24 10.29
N SER A 122 -7.29 10.23 9.08
CA SER A 122 -7.71 11.15 8.00
C SER A 122 -9.13 10.84 7.55
N LYS A 123 -9.91 11.90 7.28
CA LYS A 123 -11.21 11.80 6.62
C LYS A 123 -11.10 11.56 5.10
N LYS A 124 -9.91 11.78 4.53
CA LYS A 124 -9.62 11.50 3.12
C LYS A 124 -9.33 10.02 2.97
N GLU A 125 -10.21 9.31 2.27
CA GLU A 125 -10.15 7.84 2.14
C GLU A 125 -8.76 7.33 1.76
N ARG A 126 -8.14 7.94 0.75
CA ARG A 126 -6.84 7.46 0.23
C ARG A 126 -5.69 7.68 1.22
N VAL A 127 -5.71 8.78 1.96
CA VAL A 127 -4.72 9.01 3.03
C VAL A 127 -4.90 7.99 4.15
N ALA A 128 -6.14 7.70 4.56
CA ALA A 128 -6.40 6.67 5.55
C ALA A 128 -5.96 5.28 5.06
N CYS A 129 -6.20 4.94 3.79
CA CYS A 129 -5.71 3.69 3.18
C CYS A 129 -4.17 3.62 3.23
N ALA A 130 -3.47 4.71 2.88
CA ALA A 130 -2.01 4.76 2.96
C ALA A 130 -1.52 4.51 4.39
N GLY A 131 -2.20 5.05 5.40
CA GLY A 131 -1.88 4.80 6.81
C GLY A 131 -1.97 3.32 7.19
N TRP A 132 -3.10 2.68 6.92
CA TRP A 132 -3.29 1.26 7.21
C TRP A 132 -2.31 0.37 6.45
N CYS A 133 -2.06 0.67 5.17
CA CYS A 133 -1.10 -0.10 4.36
C CYS A 133 0.35 0.10 4.81
N THR A 134 0.72 1.32 5.24
CA THR A 134 2.06 1.60 5.80
C THR A 134 2.27 0.81 7.09
N TYR A 135 1.30 0.83 8.00
CA TYR A 135 1.44 0.08 9.25
C TYR A 135 1.45 -1.44 9.01
N ALA A 136 0.62 -1.94 8.09
CA ALA A 136 0.67 -3.33 7.64
C ALA A 136 2.05 -3.71 7.06
N GLY A 137 2.69 -2.77 6.36
CA GLY A 137 4.06 -2.91 5.88
C GLY A 137 5.09 -2.98 7.00
N LEU A 138 4.96 -2.14 8.04
CA LEU A 138 5.84 -2.16 9.22
C LEU A 138 5.79 -3.51 9.92
N VAL A 139 4.60 -4.02 10.24
CA VAL A 139 4.47 -5.33 10.91
C VAL A 139 4.95 -6.49 10.03
N ALA A 140 4.94 -6.32 8.71
CA ALA A 140 5.43 -7.34 7.79
C ALA A 140 6.95 -7.36 7.63
N THR A 141 7.65 -6.27 7.96
CA THR A 141 9.09 -6.12 7.69
C THR A 141 9.94 -5.98 8.95
N GLN A 142 9.42 -5.38 10.02
CA GLN A 142 10.16 -5.20 11.26
C GLN A 142 10.12 -6.45 12.14
N PRO A 143 11.19 -6.77 12.86
CA PRO A 143 11.20 -7.86 13.84
C PRO A 143 10.24 -7.55 15.00
N ASP A 144 9.74 -8.59 15.69
CA ASP A 144 8.69 -8.42 16.71
C ASP A 144 9.15 -7.59 17.92
N ASP A 145 10.43 -7.60 18.26
CA ASP A 145 11.03 -6.82 19.34
C ASP A 145 11.15 -5.32 19.03
N ALA A 146 11.07 -4.95 17.76
CA ALA A 146 11.02 -3.55 17.32
C ALA A 146 9.57 -3.00 17.19
N LEU A 147 8.56 -3.85 17.44
CA LEU A 147 7.15 -3.50 17.32
C LEU A 147 6.53 -3.20 18.69
N ASP A 148 5.70 -2.17 18.78
CA ASP A 148 4.83 -1.94 19.94
C ASP A 148 3.60 -2.86 19.87
N LEU A 149 3.69 -4.02 20.51
CA LEU A 149 2.62 -5.02 20.50
C LEU A 149 1.32 -4.51 21.12
N THR A 150 1.40 -3.64 22.15
CA THR A 150 0.24 -3.05 22.79
C THR A 150 -0.50 -2.11 21.85
N GLU A 151 0.24 -1.29 21.11
CA GLU A 151 -0.35 -0.42 20.08
C GLU A 151 -1.01 -1.24 18.97
N ILE A 152 -0.35 -2.30 18.49
CA ILE A 152 -0.90 -3.16 17.43
C ILE A 152 -2.20 -3.84 17.90
N GLU A 153 -2.27 -4.30 19.13
CA GLU A 153 -3.50 -4.85 19.72
C GLU A 153 -4.60 -3.78 19.81
N GLY A 154 -4.24 -2.55 20.19
CA GLY A 154 -5.14 -1.38 20.15
C GLY A 154 -5.68 -1.08 18.75
N LEU A 155 -4.84 -1.21 17.72
CA LEU A 155 -5.24 -1.04 16.32
C LEU A 155 -6.14 -2.19 15.84
N LEU A 156 -5.91 -3.45 16.25
CA LEU A 156 -6.84 -4.55 15.99
C LEU A 156 -8.22 -4.27 16.58
N ASN A 157 -8.29 -3.76 17.81
CA ASN A 157 -9.54 -3.36 18.46
C ASN A 157 -10.22 -2.19 17.73
N THR A 158 -9.44 -1.24 17.21
CA THR A 158 -9.94 -0.14 16.37
C THR A 158 -10.58 -0.67 15.09
N VAL A 159 -9.95 -1.64 14.43
CA VAL A 159 -10.52 -2.30 13.24
C VAL A 159 -11.84 -2.99 13.59
N VAL A 160 -11.88 -3.79 14.65
CA VAL A 160 -13.10 -4.51 15.07
C VAL A 160 -14.27 -3.55 15.29
N LYS A 161 -14.03 -2.42 15.94
CA LYS A 161 -15.07 -1.42 16.25
C LYS A 161 -15.48 -0.58 15.03
N GLY A 162 -14.55 -0.29 14.12
CA GLY A 162 -14.73 0.74 13.10
C GLY A 162 -14.92 0.24 11.67
N ILE A 163 -14.55 -0.99 11.34
CA ILE A 163 -14.52 -1.46 9.95
C ILE A 163 -15.89 -1.41 9.27
N GLY A 164 -16.97 -1.68 10.01
CA GLY A 164 -18.33 -1.69 9.47
C GLY A 164 -18.81 -0.31 8.97
N SER A 165 -18.32 0.77 9.58
CA SER A 165 -18.66 2.16 9.21
C SER A 165 -17.57 2.87 8.41
N ALA A 166 -16.45 2.23 8.17
CA ALA A 166 -15.35 2.83 7.41
C ALA A 166 -15.69 2.98 5.92
N GLN A 167 -14.99 3.92 5.26
CA GLN A 167 -15.09 4.12 3.82
C GLN A 167 -14.69 2.86 3.04
N ASN A 168 -15.16 2.74 1.82
CA ASN A 168 -15.04 1.53 1.02
C ASN A 168 -13.63 0.92 0.98
N ARG A 169 -12.65 1.71 0.57
CA ARG A 169 -11.26 1.20 0.47
C ARG A 169 -10.56 1.12 1.82
N VAL A 170 -10.97 1.94 2.81
CA VAL A 170 -10.44 1.83 4.18
C VAL A 170 -10.81 0.48 4.78
N ARG A 171 -12.05 -0.03 4.56
CA ARG A 171 -12.44 -1.39 4.97
C ARG A 171 -11.50 -2.45 4.40
N HIS A 172 -11.13 -2.33 3.12
CA HIS A 172 -10.18 -3.24 2.48
C HIS A 172 -8.80 -3.23 3.15
N THR A 173 -8.27 -2.03 3.41
CA THR A 173 -6.93 -1.89 4.01
C THR A 173 -6.91 -2.27 5.50
N MET A 174 -7.99 -2.00 6.24
CA MET A 174 -8.17 -2.49 7.62
C MET A 174 -8.19 -4.03 7.67
N ASN A 175 -8.94 -4.68 6.77
CA ASN A 175 -8.92 -6.15 6.65
C ASN A 175 -7.52 -6.67 6.32
N GLY A 176 -6.82 -6.00 5.41
CA GLY A 176 -5.42 -6.29 5.06
C GLY A 176 -4.47 -6.16 6.26
N PHE A 177 -4.69 -5.18 7.13
CA PHE A 177 -3.91 -5.01 8.36
C PHE A 177 -4.12 -6.19 9.33
N VAL A 178 -5.37 -6.64 9.55
CA VAL A 178 -5.64 -7.83 10.39
C VAL A 178 -4.92 -9.07 9.85
N ILE A 179 -4.96 -9.27 8.53
CA ILE A 179 -4.24 -10.36 7.86
C ILE A 179 -2.72 -10.21 8.07
N ALA A 180 -2.18 -9.01 7.95
CA ALA A 180 -0.75 -8.76 8.14
C ALA A 180 -0.31 -9.06 9.57
N VAL A 181 -1.05 -8.61 10.59
CA VAL A 181 -0.74 -8.94 11.99
C VAL A 181 -0.76 -10.45 12.21
N GLY A 182 -1.82 -11.15 11.78
CA GLY A 182 -1.93 -12.60 11.93
C GLY A 182 -0.90 -13.40 11.13
N SER A 183 -0.31 -12.81 10.08
CA SER A 183 0.69 -13.46 9.26
C SER A 183 2.11 -13.23 9.76
N TYR A 184 2.41 -12.04 10.29
CA TYR A 184 3.79 -11.59 10.51
C TYR A 184 4.14 -11.32 11.98
N VAL A 185 3.16 -11.19 12.90
CA VAL A 185 3.41 -10.89 14.31
C VAL A 185 3.04 -12.10 15.16
N GLN A 186 4.00 -12.99 15.36
CA GLN A 186 3.80 -14.26 16.08
C GLN A 186 3.15 -14.08 17.47
N PRO A 187 3.58 -13.12 18.31
CA PRO A 187 2.97 -12.91 19.63
C PRO A 187 1.49 -12.51 19.60
N LEU A 188 1.01 -11.93 18.51
CA LEU A 188 -0.37 -11.45 18.36
C LEU A 188 -1.25 -12.34 17.49
N LEU A 189 -0.80 -13.54 17.13
CA LEU A 189 -1.57 -14.47 16.29
C LEU A 189 -2.98 -14.73 16.84
N LYS A 190 -3.08 -14.99 18.17
CA LYS A 190 -4.36 -15.27 18.84
C LYS A 190 -5.32 -14.09 18.74
N GLN A 191 -4.83 -12.89 19.01
CA GLN A 191 -5.59 -11.62 18.94
C GLN A 191 -6.02 -11.32 17.50
N ALA A 192 -5.13 -11.48 16.53
CA ALA A 192 -5.44 -11.30 15.11
C ALA A 192 -6.52 -12.28 14.63
N LYS A 193 -6.45 -13.55 15.03
CA LYS A 193 -7.51 -14.56 14.73
C LYS A 193 -8.83 -14.19 15.40
N ALA A 194 -8.82 -13.66 16.61
CA ALA A 194 -10.03 -13.19 17.28
C ALA A 194 -10.64 -11.99 16.55
N ALA A 195 -9.83 -10.99 16.19
CA ALA A 195 -10.28 -9.84 15.41
C ALA A 195 -10.82 -10.28 14.04
N ALA A 196 -10.14 -11.18 13.33
CA ALA A 196 -10.58 -11.73 12.05
C ALA A 196 -11.96 -12.41 12.13
N ARG A 197 -12.22 -13.17 13.20
CA ARG A 197 -13.54 -13.76 13.45
C ARG A 197 -14.63 -12.71 13.70
N GLN A 198 -14.31 -11.66 14.45
CA GLN A 198 -15.28 -10.61 14.78
C GLN A 198 -15.63 -9.74 13.57
N ILE A 199 -14.67 -9.40 12.70
CA ILE A 199 -14.96 -8.63 11.50
C ILE A 199 -15.64 -9.46 10.40
N GLY A 200 -15.44 -10.78 10.39
CA GLY A 200 -16.07 -11.69 9.43
C GLY A 200 -15.75 -11.36 7.97
N ALA A 201 -16.74 -11.56 7.10
CA ALA A 201 -16.62 -11.20 5.69
C ALA A 201 -16.79 -9.69 5.51
N VAL A 202 -15.76 -9.05 4.92
CA VAL A 202 -15.72 -7.59 4.70
C VAL A 202 -16.21 -7.28 3.29
N SER A 203 -17.30 -6.52 3.18
CA SER A 203 -17.84 -6.06 1.90
C SER A 203 -17.10 -4.82 1.41
N VAL A 204 -16.53 -4.90 0.21
CA VAL A 204 -15.83 -3.78 -0.46
C VAL A 204 -16.25 -3.79 -1.94
N ASP A 205 -16.64 -2.64 -2.45
CA ASP A 205 -16.76 -2.44 -3.89
C ASP A 205 -15.37 -2.46 -4.51
N VAL A 206 -15.11 -3.46 -5.36
CA VAL A 206 -13.84 -3.68 -6.06
C VAL A 206 -13.93 -3.35 -7.55
N GLY A 207 -15.01 -2.71 -7.96
CA GLY A 207 -15.32 -2.39 -9.35
C GLY A 207 -15.86 -3.59 -10.13
N ASP A 208 -15.89 -3.46 -11.46
CA ASP A 208 -16.32 -4.53 -12.37
C ASP A 208 -15.22 -5.58 -12.56
N THR A 209 -14.93 -6.31 -11.48
CA THR A 209 -13.86 -7.31 -11.45
C THR A 209 -14.31 -8.58 -10.73
N ALA A 210 -13.64 -9.70 -11.02
CA ALA A 210 -13.79 -10.95 -10.29
C ALA A 210 -13.00 -10.99 -8.98
N CYS A 211 -12.37 -9.88 -8.57
CA CYS A 211 -11.56 -9.80 -7.36
C CYS A 211 -12.44 -10.02 -6.13
N LYS A 212 -11.98 -10.88 -5.24
CA LYS A 212 -12.63 -11.14 -3.96
C LYS A 212 -11.84 -10.49 -2.83
N VAL A 213 -12.54 -9.88 -1.88
CA VAL A 213 -11.93 -9.47 -0.63
C VAL A 213 -11.54 -10.73 0.15
N PRO A 214 -10.27 -10.88 0.56
CA PRO A 214 -9.87 -12.09 1.28
C PRO A 214 -10.58 -12.16 2.64
N LEU A 215 -11.09 -13.34 2.99
CA LEU A 215 -11.59 -13.61 4.34
C LEU A 215 -10.36 -13.74 5.27
N ALA A 216 -10.25 -12.82 6.23
CA ALA A 216 -9.06 -12.72 7.09
C ALA A 216 -8.81 -14.02 7.86
N THR A 217 -9.84 -14.68 8.39
CA THR A 217 -9.72 -15.97 9.09
C THR A 217 -9.07 -17.04 8.21
N ALA A 218 -9.62 -17.25 7.01
CA ALA A 218 -9.11 -18.27 6.09
C ALA A 218 -7.67 -17.97 5.63
N TYR A 219 -7.34 -16.69 5.44
CA TYR A 219 -5.99 -16.29 5.03
C TYR A 219 -4.95 -16.56 6.14
N ILE A 220 -5.26 -16.16 7.38
CA ILE A 220 -4.38 -16.39 8.54
C ILE A 220 -4.22 -17.90 8.80
N GLU A 221 -5.30 -18.66 8.77
CA GLU A 221 -5.26 -20.11 8.93
C GLU A 221 -4.39 -20.80 7.87
N LYS A 222 -4.45 -20.34 6.62
CA LYS A 222 -3.59 -20.85 5.55
C LYS A 222 -2.10 -20.58 5.81
N ILE A 223 -1.75 -19.40 6.33
CA ILE A 223 -0.37 -19.05 6.70
C ILE A 223 0.11 -19.88 7.90
N GLU A 224 -0.75 -20.05 8.91
CA GLU A 224 -0.48 -20.86 10.10
C GLU A 224 -0.26 -22.33 9.72
N ALA A 225 -1.14 -22.91 8.92
CA ALA A 225 -1.02 -24.30 8.44
C ALA A 225 0.26 -24.54 7.60
N ALA A 226 0.74 -23.50 6.92
CA ALA A 226 2.00 -23.55 6.18
C ALA A 226 3.26 -23.35 7.05
N GLY A 227 3.12 -23.15 8.37
CA GLY A 227 4.23 -22.90 9.30
C GLY A 227 4.97 -21.57 9.02
N ARG A 228 4.29 -20.57 8.47
CA ARG A 228 4.92 -19.31 8.03
C ARG A 228 4.58 -18.09 8.87
N VAL A 229 3.88 -18.27 9.98
CA VAL A 229 3.59 -17.16 10.89
C VAL A 229 4.89 -16.57 11.45
N GLY A 230 4.99 -15.25 11.48
CA GLY A 230 6.17 -14.54 11.95
C GLY A 230 7.33 -14.44 10.93
N GLN A 231 7.22 -15.05 9.75
CA GLN A 231 8.25 -14.95 8.71
C GLN A 231 8.22 -13.56 8.05
N LYS A 232 9.09 -12.67 8.52
CA LYS A 232 9.17 -11.29 8.04
C LYS A 232 9.60 -11.21 6.57
N ARG A 233 9.09 -10.21 5.88
CA ARG A 233 9.49 -9.88 4.50
C ARG A 233 10.74 -8.99 4.51
N LYS A 234 11.58 -9.11 3.50
CA LYS A 234 12.70 -8.19 3.28
C LYS A 234 12.25 -6.81 2.80
N THR A 235 11.14 -6.75 2.10
CA THR A 235 10.54 -5.51 1.58
C THR A 235 9.06 -5.74 1.26
N ILE A 236 8.27 -4.67 1.27
CA ILE A 236 6.89 -4.70 0.77
C ILE A 236 6.77 -4.25 -0.69
N ARG A 237 7.87 -3.81 -1.31
CA ARG A 237 7.87 -3.46 -2.74
C ARG A 237 7.64 -4.71 -3.61
N CYS A 238 7.05 -4.51 -4.78
CA CYS A 238 6.78 -5.59 -5.74
C CYS A 238 7.99 -5.91 -6.65
#